data_af226691427fa98adf7ca1f22d8710fc
#
_entry.id   af226691427fa98adf7ca1f22d8710fc
#
_cell.length_a   1.000
_cell.length_b   1.000
_cell.length_c   1.000
_cell.angle_alpha   90.00
_cell.angle_beta   90.00
_cell.angle_gamma   90.00
#
_symmetry.space_group_name_H-M   'P 1'
#
loop_
_entity.id
_entity.type
_entity.pdbx_description
1 polymer ?
#
loop_
_entity_poly.entity_id
_entity_poly.type
_entity_poly.pdbx_seq_one_letter_code
_entity_poly.pdbx_strand_id
1 'polypeptide(L)'
;MRRTLWFLHPISIFIFSIIALGLSLFLYIYWYVEVSSGLRAVLENNNLDPQKFVNWQTWVVIMVLSILVGIILVGVFTIFVYQRKTQALYRSQRRFINSFTHELKTPTTSLQLYLETFTKYELPRDMQLKYLGYMIADVGRLSDSINGILNLARIEAKIYGGEFQIVDLAEEVEEFYKNNEQLFRGSKILISKQQGQIYYCSINRSLFQVLLMNVLSNGIKHNESAQPVIKISLSQAEKQVSLTIEDNGIGFEKAQVKKIFKKFFQIDRPDWSHAGGTGLGLYMVQQIARLHKGKVTATSAGLGQGAEFTFSLPRKEPAMIEAEQASTKLEGYS
;
A
#
# COMPACT_ATOMS: atom_id res chain seq x y z
N MET A 1 14.24 9.37 28.57
CA MET A 1 14.88 8.11 28.08
C MET A 1 14.32 6.94 28.89
N ARG A 2 13.28 6.25 28.43
CA ARG A 2 12.83 4.98 29.03
C ARG A 2 13.78 3.91 28.50
N ARG A 3 14.67 3.40 29.34
CA ARG A 3 15.31 2.10 29.14
C ARG A 3 14.17 1.08 29.06
N THR A 4 13.70 0.77 27.86
CA THR A 4 12.86 -0.41 27.65
C THR A 4 13.71 -1.58 28.10
N LEU A 5 13.27 -2.23 29.17
CA LEU A 5 13.89 -3.43 29.67
C LEU A 5 14.05 -4.36 28.47
N TRP A 6 15.27 -4.63 28.06
CA TRP A 6 15.64 -5.46 26.89
C TRP A 6 14.93 -6.83 26.95
N PHE A 7 14.65 -7.32 28.15
CA PHE A 7 13.92 -8.55 28.43
C PHE A 7 12.45 -8.52 27.97
N LEU A 8 11.80 -7.36 27.85
CA LEU A 8 10.42 -7.22 27.37
C LEU A 8 10.34 -7.00 25.85
N HIS A 9 11.46 -7.09 25.15
CA HIS A 9 11.42 -7.02 23.69
C HIS A 9 10.82 -8.32 23.12
N PRO A 10 9.88 -8.25 22.17
CA PRO A 10 9.19 -9.44 21.62
C PRO A 10 10.15 -10.53 21.11
N ILE A 11 11.30 -10.14 20.57
CA ILE A 11 12.34 -11.07 20.10
C ILE A 11 12.96 -11.81 21.28
N SER A 12 13.26 -11.12 22.38
CA SER A 12 13.84 -11.74 23.56
C SER A 12 12.87 -12.73 24.20
N ILE A 13 11.60 -12.35 24.34
CA ILE A 13 10.55 -13.24 24.84
C ILE A 13 10.43 -14.48 23.95
N PHE A 14 10.43 -14.33 22.65
CA PHE A 14 10.36 -15.43 21.69
C PHE A 14 11.55 -16.39 21.83
N ILE A 15 12.78 -15.85 21.92
CA ILE A 15 14.00 -16.65 22.10
C ILE A 15 13.96 -17.40 23.45
N PHE A 16 13.60 -16.71 24.54
CA PHE A 16 13.48 -17.35 25.86
C PHE A 16 12.41 -18.45 25.88
N SER A 17 11.29 -18.26 25.20
CA SER A 17 10.25 -19.27 25.09
C SER A 17 10.74 -20.54 24.37
N ILE A 18 11.52 -20.39 23.29
CA ILE A 18 12.11 -21.53 22.57
C ILE A 18 13.10 -22.26 23.45
N ILE A 19 13.99 -21.53 24.14
CA ILE A 19 14.99 -22.14 25.03
C ILE A 19 14.31 -22.87 26.20
N ALA A 20 13.30 -22.24 26.82
CA ALA A 20 12.56 -22.85 27.92
C ALA A 20 11.82 -24.13 27.52
N LEU A 21 11.17 -24.12 26.35
CA LEU A 21 10.50 -25.30 25.80
C LEU A 21 11.48 -26.41 25.46
N GLY A 22 12.62 -26.08 24.84
CA GLY A 22 13.67 -27.05 24.53
C GLY A 22 14.28 -27.67 25.78
N LEU A 23 14.57 -26.86 26.80
CA LEU A 23 15.09 -27.33 28.09
C LEU A 23 14.05 -28.21 28.83
N SER A 24 12.78 -27.80 28.82
CA SER A 24 11.68 -28.58 29.42
C SER A 24 11.55 -29.94 28.77
N LEU A 25 11.58 -30.03 27.46
CA LEU A 25 11.52 -31.28 26.71
C LEU A 25 12.75 -32.16 27.02
N PHE A 26 13.93 -31.59 27.03
CA PHE A 26 15.19 -32.29 27.34
C PHE A 26 15.12 -32.91 28.77
N LEU A 27 14.75 -32.11 29.78
CA LEU A 27 14.65 -32.55 31.15
C LEU A 27 13.59 -33.64 31.30
N TYR A 28 12.44 -33.52 30.63
CA TYR A 28 11.40 -34.53 30.67
C TYR A 28 11.87 -35.85 30.07
N ILE A 29 12.52 -35.85 28.91
CA ILE A 29 13.08 -37.05 28.27
C ILE A 29 14.12 -37.70 29.19
N TYR A 30 15.05 -36.87 29.74
CA TYR A 30 16.07 -37.35 30.66
C TYR A 30 15.48 -38.06 31.86
N TRP A 31 14.56 -37.38 32.59
CA TRP A 31 13.90 -37.99 33.77
C TRP A 31 13.05 -39.20 33.42
N TYR A 32 12.36 -39.17 32.30
CA TYR A 32 11.54 -40.33 31.86
C TYR A 32 12.39 -41.58 31.59
N VAL A 33 13.54 -41.43 30.95
CA VAL A 33 14.50 -42.51 30.67
C VAL A 33 15.09 -43.03 31.96
N GLU A 34 15.53 -42.13 32.85
CA GLU A 34 16.12 -42.48 34.15
C GLU A 34 15.18 -43.26 35.05
N VAL A 35 13.93 -42.75 35.19
CA VAL A 35 12.90 -43.43 36.02
C VAL A 35 12.50 -44.76 35.40
N SER A 36 12.36 -44.84 34.08
CA SER A 36 12.00 -46.07 33.37
C SER A 36 13.07 -47.16 33.52
N SER A 37 14.35 -46.77 33.45
CA SER A 37 15.48 -47.70 33.64
C SER A 37 15.60 -48.16 35.09
N GLY A 38 15.45 -47.26 36.07
CA GLY A 38 15.42 -47.59 37.49
C GLY A 38 14.26 -48.55 37.87
N LEU A 39 13.09 -48.29 37.34
CA LEU A 39 11.92 -49.18 37.56
C LEU A 39 12.13 -50.58 36.99
N ARG A 40 12.75 -50.72 35.83
CA ARG A 40 13.11 -52.03 35.24
C ARG A 40 14.10 -52.78 36.13
N ALA A 41 15.14 -52.11 36.59
CA ALA A 41 16.12 -52.71 37.47
C ALA A 41 15.53 -53.22 38.81
N VAL A 42 14.59 -52.49 39.40
CA VAL A 42 13.87 -52.89 40.61
C VAL A 42 12.94 -54.10 40.35
N LEU A 43 12.25 -54.13 39.23
CA LEU A 43 11.36 -55.25 38.87
C LEU A 43 12.17 -56.53 38.60
N GLU A 44 13.27 -56.44 37.88
CA GLU A 44 14.17 -57.56 37.61
C GLU A 44 14.79 -58.13 38.91
N ASN A 45 15.18 -57.26 39.83
CA ASN A 45 15.76 -57.69 41.13
C ASN A 45 14.73 -58.41 42.05
N ASN A 46 13.41 -58.18 41.83
CA ASN A 46 12.33 -58.82 42.56
C ASN A 46 11.69 -59.98 41.79
N ASN A 47 12.32 -60.51 40.73
CA ASN A 47 11.81 -61.59 39.89
C ASN A 47 10.42 -61.32 39.30
N LEU A 48 10.06 -60.04 39.10
CA LEU A 48 8.82 -59.64 38.47
C LEU A 48 9.09 -59.36 36.98
N ASP A 49 8.17 -59.80 36.11
CA ASP A 49 8.33 -59.60 34.68
C ASP A 49 8.09 -58.12 34.31
N PRO A 50 9.17 -57.37 33.89
CA PRO A 50 9.05 -55.95 33.57
C PRO A 50 8.05 -55.65 32.43
N GLN A 51 7.81 -56.59 31.51
CA GLN A 51 6.89 -56.40 30.39
C GLN A 51 5.40 -56.34 30.82
N LYS A 52 5.07 -56.88 31.99
CA LYS A 52 3.70 -56.78 32.53
C LYS A 52 3.39 -55.47 33.19
N PHE A 53 4.38 -54.74 33.65
CA PHE A 53 4.24 -53.49 34.41
C PHE A 53 4.67 -52.23 33.62
N VAL A 54 5.57 -52.35 32.62
CA VAL A 54 6.09 -51.23 31.79
C VAL A 54 5.69 -51.49 30.34
N ASN A 55 4.38 -51.49 30.07
CA ASN A 55 3.85 -51.84 28.75
C ASN A 55 3.78 -50.70 27.77
N TRP A 56 4.19 -49.49 28.15
CA TRP A 56 4.18 -48.34 27.25
C TRP A 56 5.57 -48.16 26.59
N GLN A 57 5.55 -48.27 25.27
CA GLN A 57 6.77 -48.07 24.50
C GLN A 57 7.26 -46.64 24.70
N THR A 58 8.40 -46.47 25.34
CA THR A 58 9.03 -45.16 25.65
C THR A 58 9.05 -44.22 24.48
N TRP A 59 9.24 -44.77 23.27
CA TRP A 59 9.27 -43.97 22.06
C TRP A 59 7.93 -43.27 21.73
N VAL A 60 6.78 -43.86 22.08
CA VAL A 60 5.44 -43.29 21.88
C VAL A 60 5.28 -42.02 22.72
N VAL A 61 5.69 -42.11 24.00
CA VAL A 61 5.63 -40.93 24.91
C VAL A 61 6.49 -39.81 24.42
N ILE A 62 7.72 -40.12 24.00
CA ILE A 62 8.64 -39.14 23.45
C ILE A 62 8.09 -38.53 22.16
N MET A 63 7.48 -39.33 21.29
CA MET A 63 6.89 -38.86 20.04
C MET A 63 5.70 -37.92 20.29
N VAL A 64 4.77 -38.31 21.18
CA VAL A 64 3.61 -37.45 21.52
C VAL A 64 4.05 -36.12 22.11
N LEU A 65 4.99 -36.13 23.03
CA LEU A 65 5.54 -34.90 23.63
C LEU A 65 6.27 -34.01 22.60
N SER A 66 7.05 -34.62 21.73
CA SER A 66 7.73 -33.88 20.67
C SER A 66 6.75 -33.20 19.71
N ILE A 67 5.64 -33.89 19.37
CA ILE A 67 4.55 -33.31 18.56
C ILE A 67 3.90 -32.14 19.30
N LEU A 68 3.61 -32.31 20.61
CA LEU A 68 2.96 -31.29 21.43
C LEU A 68 3.82 -30.01 21.53
N VAL A 69 5.12 -30.18 21.79
CA VAL A 69 6.09 -29.07 21.79
C VAL A 69 6.17 -28.42 20.41
N GLY A 70 6.14 -29.20 19.32
CA GLY A 70 6.12 -28.70 17.96
C GLY A 70 4.88 -27.82 17.69
N ILE A 71 3.71 -28.24 18.13
CA ILE A 71 2.47 -27.44 18.00
C ILE A 71 2.58 -26.11 18.78
N ILE A 72 3.11 -26.15 20.00
CA ILE A 72 3.31 -24.95 20.82
C ILE A 72 4.28 -23.99 20.13
N LEU A 73 5.39 -24.48 19.58
CA LEU A 73 6.36 -23.67 18.86
C LEU A 73 5.76 -23.00 17.64
N VAL A 74 4.94 -23.72 16.85
CA VAL A 74 4.20 -23.15 15.71
C VAL A 74 3.24 -22.05 16.17
N GLY A 75 2.53 -22.27 17.30
CA GLY A 75 1.64 -21.27 17.89
C GLY A 75 2.39 -19.99 18.30
N VAL A 76 3.48 -20.14 19.04
CA VAL A 76 4.34 -19.01 19.47
C VAL A 76 4.91 -18.26 18.26
N PHE A 77 5.39 -18.98 17.25
CA PHE A 77 5.89 -18.37 16.01
C PHE A 77 4.80 -17.58 15.28
N THR A 78 3.60 -18.14 15.18
CA THR A 78 2.44 -17.49 14.54
C THR A 78 2.09 -16.17 15.25
N ILE A 79 2.01 -16.21 16.58
CA ILE A 79 1.76 -15.02 17.41
C ILE A 79 2.85 -13.97 17.20
N PHE A 80 4.12 -14.38 17.19
CA PHE A 80 5.24 -13.49 16.95
C PHE A 80 5.17 -12.78 15.58
N VAL A 81 4.88 -13.54 14.51
CA VAL A 81 4.72 -12.98 13.17
C VAL A 81 3.53 -12.01 13.11
N TYR A 82 2.41 -12.39 13.75
CA TYR A 82 1.22 -11.55 13.81
C TYR A 82 1.49 -10.23 14.55
N GLN A 83 2.15 -10.29 15.72
CA GLN A 83 2.52 -9.08 16.47
C GLN A 83 3.43 -8.16 15.66
N ARG A 84 4.43 -8.72 14.94
CA ARG A 84 5.29 -7.91 14.06
C ARG A 84 4.52 -7.19 12.96
N LYS A 85 3.59 -7.88 12.30
CA LYS A 85 2.72 -7.27 11.29
C LYS A 85 1.86 -6.16 11.88
N THR A 86 1.24 -6.42 13.02
CA THR A 86 0.38 -5.46 13.73
C THR A 86 1.15 -4.21 14.15
N GLN A 87 2.35 -4.37 14.73
CA GLN A 87 3.21 -3.22 15.08
C GLN A 87 3.63 -2.39 13.86
N ALA A 88 3.92 -3.04 12.73
CA ALA A 88 4.25 -2.34 11.49
C ALA A 88 3.06 -1.50 10.98
N LEU A 89 1.85 -2.05 11.07
CA LEU A 89 0.61 -1.33 10.73
C LEU A 89 0.40 -0.13 11.65
N TYR A 90 0.50 -0.30 12.97
CA TYR A 90 0.36 0.80 13.94
C TYR A 90 1.39 1.91 13.73
N ARG A 91 2.65 1.56 13.46
CA ARG A 91 3.69 2.55 13.13
C ARG A 91 3.38 3.30 11.83
N SER A 92 2.85 2.61 10.84
CA SER A 92 2.44 3.22 9.57
C SER A 92 1.24 4.17 9.76
N GLN A 93 0.23 3.73 10.51
CA GLN A 93 -0.95 4.55 10.85
C GLN A 93 -0.56 5.79 11.67
N ARG A 94 0.32 5.65 12.66
CA ARG A 94 0.79 6.78 13.48
C ARG A 94 1.58 7.79 12.65
N ARG A 95 2.43 7.32 11.74
CA ARG A 95 3.15 8.21 10.81
C ARG A 95 2.18 8.99 9.93
N PHE A 96 1.16 8.32 9.41
CA PHE A 96 0.11 8.97 8.63
C PHE A 96 -0.60 10.06 9.42
N ILE A 97 -1.10 9.75 10.63
CA ILE A 97 -1.81 10.73 11.46
C ILE A 97 -0.91 11.95 11.72
N ASN A 98 0.37 11.73 12.03
CA ASN A 98 1.31 12.80 12.28
C ASN A 98 1.56 13.64 11.01
N SER A 99 1.85 12.99 9.86
CA SER A 99 2.09 13.66 8.58
C SER A 99 0.86 14.43 8.14
N PHE A 100 -0.31 13.80 8.21
CA PHE A 100 -1.57 14.42 7.82
C PHE A 100 -1.95 15.61 8.71
N THR A 101 -1.78 15.46 10.03
CA THR A 101 -2.00 16.58 10.96
C THR A 101 -1.07 17.74 10.64
N HIS A 102 0.19 17.46 10.28
CA HIS A 102 1.15 18.49 9.88
C HIS A 102 0.75 19.14 8.55
N GLU A 103 0.33 18.36 7.56
CA GLU A 103 -0.12 18.87 6.25
C GLU A 103 -1.39 19.72 6.34
N LEU A 104 -2.28 19.44 7.28
CA LEU A 104 -3.45 20.31 7.54
C LEU A 104 -3.08 21.54 8.36
N LYS A 105 -2.19 21.40 9.34
CA LYS A 105 -1.82 22.51 10.23
C LYS A 105 -1.14 23.65 9.48
N THR A 106 -0.26 23.35 8.54
CA THR A 106 0.50 24.36 7.79
C THR A 106 -0.40 25.35 7.05
N PRO A 107 -1.29 24.91 6.12
CA PRO A 107 -2.17 25.83 5.42
C PRO A 107 -3.19 26.50 6.36
N THR A 108 -3.64 25.81 7.41
CA THR A 108 -4.54 26.41 8.41
C THR A 108 -3.85 27.55 9.16
N THR A 109 -2.60 27.35 9.56
CA THR A 109 -1.82 28.41 10.24
C THR A 109 -1.52 29.60 9.31
N SER A 110 -1.20 29.32 8.03
CA SER A 110 -1.02 30.38 7.03
C SER A 110 -2.29 31.18 6.82
N LEU A 111 -3.44 30.53 6.66
CA LEU A 111 -4.74 31.16 6.54
C LEU A 111 -5.05 32.03 7.74
N GLN A 112 -4.83 31.53 8.97
CA GLN A 112 -5.02 32.30 10.19
C GLN A 112 -4.14 33.54 10.21
N LEU A 113 -2.85 33.41 9.85
CA LEU A 113 -1.92 34.54 9.82
C LEU A 113 -2.35 35.62 8.82
N TYR A 114 -2.79 35.23 7.62
CA TYR A 114 -3.28 36.18 6.63
C TYR A 114 -4.55 36.88 7.12
N LEU A 115 -5.52 36.15 7.70
CA LEU A 115 -6.74 36.72 8.27
C LEU A 115 -6.41 37.71 9.40
N GLU A 116 -5.50 37.34 10.32
CA GLU A 116 -5.05 38.24 11.39
C GLU A 116 -4.36 39.48 10.83
N THR A 117 -3.60 39.34 9.73
CA THR A 117 -2.96 40.49 9.07
C THR A 117 -4.01 41.44 8.49
N PHE A 118 -5.05 40.91 7.83
CA PHE A 118 -6.14 41.73 7.30
C PHE A 118 -6.96 42.42 8.40
N THR A 119 -7.06 41.85 9.60
CA THR A 119 -7.78 42.47 10.72
C THR A 119 -6.97 43.52 11.45
N LYS A 120 -5.63 43.42 11.40
CA LYS A 120 -4.74 44.32 12.18
C LYS A 120 -4.20 45.48 11.35
N TYR A 121 -4.13 45.35 10.03
CA TYR A 121 -3.48 46.32 9.16
C TYR A 121 -4.33 46.67 7.93
N GLU A 122 -4.34 47.93 7.58
CA GLU A 122 -4.83 48.40 6.28
C GLU A 122 -3.76 48.12 5.24
N LEU A 123 -4.04 47.20 4.31
CA LEU A 123 -3.11 46.78 3.28
C LEU A 123 -3.40 47.48 1.97
N PRO A 124 -2.37 47.87 1.17
CA PRO A 124 -2.53 48.28 -0.21
C PRO A 124 -3.23 47.18 -1.04
N ARG A 125 -3.97 47.61 -2.07
CA ARG A 125 -4.80 46.71 -2.90
C ARG A 125 -4.02 45.59 -3.56
N ASP A 126 -2.82 45.82 -4.00
CA ASP A 126 -1.92 44.85 -4.58
C ASP A 126 -1.52 43.75 -3.58
N MET A 127 -1.21 44.13 -2.33
CA MET A 127 -0.91 43.20 -1.27
C MET A 127 -2.14 42.39 -0.84
N GLN A 128 -3.33 43.02 -0.80
CA GLN A 128 -4.58 42.31 -0.54
C GLN A 128 -4.80 41.19 -1.57
N LEU A 129 -4.68 41.52 -2.87
CA LEU A 129 -4.85 40.54 -3.95
C LEU A 129 -3.83 39.40 -3.87
N LYS A 130 -2.59 39.73 -3.52
CA LYS A 130 -1.52 38.73 -3.34
C LYS A 130 -1.83 37.76 -2.21
N TYR A 131 -2.23 38.26 -1.03
CA TYR A 131 -2.56 37.42 0.11
C TYR A 131 -3.82 36.61 -0.12
N LEU A 132 -4.84 37.18 -0.78
CA LEU A 132 -6.04 36.41 -1.19
C LEU A 132 -5.68 35.26 -2.13
N GLY A 133 -4.74 35.47 -3.07
CA GLY A 133 -4.23 34.40 -3.92
C GLY A 133 -3.56 33.27 -3.11
N TYR A 134 -2.77 33.60 -2.10
CA TYR A 134 -2.18 32.61 -1.20
C TYR A 134 -3.23 31.85 -0.38
N MET A 135 -4.24 32.57 0.14
CA MET A 135 -5.34 31.95 0.88
C MET A 135 -6.15 30.98 0.02
N ILE A 136 -6.44 31.35 -1.24
CA ILE A 136 -7.15 30.47 -2.18
C ILE A 136 -6.33 29.21 -2.43
N ALA A 137 -5.00 29.34 -2.63
CA ALA A 137 -4.11 28.20 -2.82
C ALA A 137 -4.06 27.28 -1.59
N ASP A 138 -4.07 27.85 -0.37
CA ASP A 138 -4.07 27.08 0.87
C ASP A 138 -5.40 26.33 1.09
N VAL A 139 -6.54 26.96 0.78
CA VAL A 139 -7.86 26.31 0.79
C VAL A 139 -7.90 25.15 -0.22
N GLY A 140 -7.35 25.36 -1.43
CA GLY A 140 -7.21 24.30 -2.44
C GLY A 140 -6.42 23.10 -1.89
N ARG A 141 -5.26 23.33 -1.28
CA ARG A 141 -4.43 22.27 -0.64
C ARG A 141 -5.16 21.51 0.45
N LEU A 142 -5.93 22.21 1.30
CA LEU A 142 -6.76 21.57 2.32
C LEU A 142 -7.85 20.67 1.71
N SER A 143 -8.54 21.20 0.69
CA SER A 143 -9.57 20.44 -0.03
C SER A 143 -9.01 19.18 -0.67
N ASP A 144 -7.86 19.28 -1.35
CA ASP A 144 -7.20 18.13 -1.97
C ASP A 144 -6.78 17.06 -0.95
N SER A 145 -6.27 17.50 0.20
CA SER A 145 -5.88 16.58 1.28
C SER A 145 -7.10 15.84 1.85
N ILE A 146 -8.20 16.53 2.08
CA ILE A 146 -9.46 15.95 2.57
C ILE A 146 -10.04 14.97 1.52
N ASN A 147 -10.11 15.39 0.26
CA ASN A 147 -10.61 14.55 -0.83
C ASN A 147 -9.79 13.28 -1.02
N GLY A 148 -8.45 13.37 -0.86
CA GLY A 148 -7.56 12.22 -0.88
C GLY A 148 -7.92 11.17 0.18
N ILE A 149 -8.27 11.59 1.39
CA ILE A 149 -8.69 10.69 2.48
C ILE A 149 -10.07 10.09 2.21
N LEU A 150 -11.02 10.91 1.78
CA LEU A 150 -12.37 10.44 1.47
C LEU A 150 -12.35 9.39 0.35
N ASN A 151 -11.56 9.62 -0.70
CA ASN A 151 -11.37 8.65 -1.77
C ASN A 151 -10.72 7.36 -1.27
N LEU A 152 -9.71 7.46 -0.41
CA LEU A 152 -9.12 6.28 0.22
C LEU A 152 -10.15 5.50 1.04
N ALA A 153 -10.92 6.18 1.88
CA ALA A 153 -11.94 5.54 2.72
C ALA A 153 -12.99 4.82 1.86
N ARG A 154 -13.45 5.45 0.76
CA ARG A 154 -14.39 4.83 -0.19
C ARG A 154 -13.81 3.58 -0.86
N ILE A 155 -12.55 3.64 -1.28
CA ILE A 155 -11.85 2.50 -1.90
C ILE A 155 -11.67 1.35 -0.89
N GLU A 156 -11.28 1.64 0.36
CA GLU A 156 -11.10 0.61 1.41
C GLU A 156 -12.43 -0.02 1.84
N ALA A 157 -13.50 0.78 1.91
CA ALA A 157 -14.84 0.30 2.20
C ALA A 157 -15.51 -0.38 1.00
N LYS A 158 -14.87 -0.39 -0.17
CA LYS A 158 -15.44 -0.83 -1.45
C LYS A 158 -16.74 -0.10 -1.83
N ILE A 159 -16.92 1.12 -1.33
CA ILE A 159 -18.03 2.02 -1.62
C ILE A 159 -17.51 3.05 -2.63
N TYR A 160 -17.58 2.71 -3.89
CA TYR A 160 -17.23 3.62 -4.99
C TYR A 160 -18.43 3.78 -5.92
N GLY A 161 -18.71 5.04 -6.30
CA GLY A 161 -19.80 5.34 -7.24
C GLY A 161 -19.45 4.91 -8.66
N GLY A 162 -20.49 4.65 -9.45
CA GLY A 162 -20.38 4.28 -10.87
C GLY A 162 -20.17 2.78 -11.08
N GLU A 163 -20.61 2.35 -12.25
CA GLU A 163 -20.50 0.97 -12.70
C GLU A 163 -19.23 0.77 -13.54
N PHE A 164 -18.83 -0.49 -13.69
CA PHE A 164 -17.78 -0.85 -14.64
C PHE A 164 -18.38 -0.91 -16.04
N GLN A 165 -17.82 -0.14 -16.95
CA GLN A 165 -18.24 -0.04 -18.34
C GLN A 165 -17.10 -0.42 -19.26
N ILE A 166 -17.40 -1.05 -20.40
CA ILE A 166 -16.42 -1.31 -21.43
C ILE A 166 -16.25 -0.02 -22.26
N VAL A 167 -15.02 0.51 -22.27
CA VAL A 167 -14.66 1.75 -22.98
C VAL A 167 -13.40 1.56 -23.81
N ASP A 168 -13.16 2.43 -24.79
CA ASP A 168 -11.84 2.60 -25.38
C ASP A 168 -10.97 3.42 -24.43
N LEU A 169 -9.92 2.79 -23.89
CA LEU A 169 -9.02 3.40 -22.93
C LEU A 169 -8.29 4.62 -23.51
N ALA A 170 -8.05 4.65 -24.83
CA ALA A 170 -7.40 5.78 -25.48
C ALA A 170 -8.29 7.01 -25.48
N GLU A 171 -9.57 6.85 -25.83
CA GLU A 171 -10.55 7.95 -25.78
C GLU A 171 -10.73 8.48 -24.36
N GLU A 172 -10.81 7.59 -23.37
CA GLU A 172 -10.96 7.98 -21.96
C GLU A 172 -9.77 8.79 -21.44
N VAL A 173 -8.54 8.42 -21.83
CA VAL A 173 -7.34 9.19 -21.48
C VAL A 173 -7.29 10.56 -22.17
N GLU A 174 -7.67 10.63 -23.45
CA GLU A 174 -7.71 11.88 -24.20
C GLU A 174 -8.79 12.83 -23.66
N GLU A 175 -9.99 12.30 -23.35
CA GLU A 175 -11.08 13.06 -22.75
C GLU A 175 -10.69 13.59 -21.37
N PHE A 176 -10.10 12.73 -20.52
CA PHE A 176 -9.59 13.14 -19.22
C PHE A 176 -8.60 14.30 -19.35
N TYR A 177 -7.62 14.19 -20.25
CA TYR A 177 -6.64 15.25 -20.44
C TYR A 177 -7.28 16.56 -20.90
N LYS A 178 -8.16 16.51 -21.90
CA LYS A 178 -8.89 17.68 -22.44
C LYS A 178 -9.69 18.40 -21.34
N ASN A 179 -10.40 17.64 -20.49
CA ASN A 179 -11.21 18.19 -19.42
C ASN A 179 -10.40 18.79 -18.27
N ASN A 180 -9.12 18.39 -18.12
CA ASN A 180 -8.23 18.81 -17.04
C ASN A 180 -6.99 19.58 -17.53
N GLU A 181 -6.94 20.01 -18.78
CA GLU A 181 -5.76 20.67 -19.39
C GLU A 181 -5.24 21.85 -18.56
N GLN A 182 -6.14 22.61 -17.94
CA GLN A 182 -5.78 23.75 -17.11
C GLN A 182 -4.93 23.38 -15.88
N LEU A 183 -5.12 22.18 -15.32
CA LEU A 183 -4.38 21.69 -14.16
C LEU A 183 -2.94 21.32 -14.53
N PHE A 184 -2.69 21.07 -15.81
CA PHE A 184 -1.38 20.65 -16.32
C PHE A 184 -0.63 21.76 -17.06
N ARG A 185 -1.05 23.03 -16.89
CA ARG A 185 -0.37 24.19 -17.47
C ARG A 185 1.08 24.27 -16.97
N GLY A 186 2.02 24.49 -17.91
CA GLY A 186 3.46 24.52 -17.61
C GLY A 186 4.17 23.18 -17.78
N SER A 187 3.41 22.10 -18.05
CA SER A 187 3.96 20.78 -18.41
C SER A 187 3.59 20.41 -19.84
N LYS A 188 4.39 19.54 -20.45
CA LYS A 188 4.12 18.99 -21.80
C LYS A 188 3.64 17.55 -21.65
N ILE A 189 2.39 17.30 -22.05
CA ILE A 189 1.81 15.95 -22.06
C ILE A 189 1.74 15.46 -23.50
N LEU A 190 2.33 14.29 -23.77
CA LEU A 190 2.38 13.65 -25.07
C LEU A 190 1.62 12.33 -25.00
N ILE A 191 0.52 12.23 -25.74
CA ILE A 191 -0.27 10.99 -25.81
C ILE A 191 0.05 10.30 -27.13
N SER A 192 0.47 9.04 -27.08
CA SER A 192 0.79 8.21 -28.24
C SER A 192 -0.02 6.93 -28.22
N LYS A 193 -0.66 6.62 -29.36
CA LYS A 193 -1.40 5.40 -29.58
C LYS A 193 -1.12 4.86 -30.99
N GLN A 194 -1.25 3.56 -31.19
CA GLN A 194 -1.12 2.99 -32.51
C GLN A 194 -2.34 3.33 -33.37
N GLN A 195 -2.11 3.85 -34.53
CA GLN A 195 -3.19 4.27 -35.44
C GLN A 195 -4.09 3.09 -35.84
N GLY A 196 -5.40 3.29 -35.72
CA GLY A 196 -6.40 2.27 -36.07
C GLY A 196 -6.59 1.16 -35.03
N GLN A 197 -5.90 1.22 -33.88
CA GLN A 197 -6.05 0.25 -32.80
C GLN A 197 -7.00 0.79 -31.72
N ILE A 198 -7.94 -0.06 -31.26
CA ILE A 198 -8.89 0.25 -30.18
C ILE A 198 -8.51 -0.55 -28.94
N TYR A 199 -8.52 0.08 -27.78
CA TYR A 199 -8.01 -0.47 -26.50
C TYR A 199 -9.14 -0.74 -25.51
N TYR A 200 -10.01 -1.72 -25.81
CA TYR A 200 -11.17 -2.00 -24.97
C TYR A 200 -10.81 -2.61 -23.62
N CYS A 201 -11.25 -1.94 -22.55
CA CYS A 201 -11.15 -2.36 -21.15
C CYS A 201 -12.45 -2.12 -20.40
N SER A 202 -12.70 -2.91 -19.37
CA SER A 202 -13.76 -2.64 -18.41
C SER A 202 -13.22 -1.77 -17.28
N ILE A 203 -13.70 -0.53 -17.18
CA ILE A 203 -13.27 0.42 -16.15
C ILE A 203 -14.47 1.08 -15.44
N ASN A 204 -14.22 1.48 -14.19
CA ASN A 204 -15.04 2.47 -13.51
C ASN A 204 -14.43 3.85 -13.77
N ARG A 205 -15.09 4.69 -14.54
CA ARG A 205 -14.58 5.99 -15.00
C ARG A 205 -14.12 6.88 -13.85
N SER A 206 -14.91 7.00 -12.78
CA SER A 206 -14.57 7.84 -11.64
C SER A 206 -13.29 7.40 -10.95
N LEU A 207 -13.13 6.10 -10.73
CA LEU A 207 -11.90 5.55 -10.14
C LEU A 207 -10.72 5.70 -11.07
N PHE A 208 -10.91 5.49 -12.38
CA PHE A 208 -9.85 5.63 -13.36
C PHE A 208 -9.35 7.08 -13.47
N GLN A 209 -10.25 8.07 -13.41
CA GLN A 209 -9.88 9.49 -13.33
C GLN A 209 -9.06 9.81 -12.08
N VAL A 210 -9.42 9.26 -10.91
CA VAL A 210 -8.62 9.39 -9.69
C VAL A 210 -7.23 8.78 -9.88
N LEU A 211 -7.12 7.64 -10.56
CA LEU A 211 -5.85 6.99 -10.86
C LEU A 211 -4.98 7.88 -11.76
N LEU A 212 -5.52 8.37 -12.88
CA LEU A 212 -4.81 9.25 -13.81
C LEU A 212 -4.34 10.53 -13.10
N MET A 213 -5.23 11.18 -12.33
CA MET A 213 -4.90 12.39 -11.60
C MET A 213 -3.73 12.17 -10.63
N ASN A 214 -3.72 11.05 -9.88
CA ASN A 214 -2.64 10.76 -8.94
C ASN A 214 -1.28 10.54 -9.64
N VAL A 215 -1.26 9.87 -10.78
CA VAL A 215 0.00 9.60 -11.49
C VAL A 215 0.51 10.85 -12.19
N LEU A 216 -0.35 11.57 -12.91
CA LEU A 216 0.04 12.77 -13.64
C LEU A 216 0.46 13.91 -12.70
N SER A 217 -0.29 14.14 -11.62
CA SER A 217 0.08 15.15 -10.63
C SER A 217 1.40 14.79 -9.92
N ASN A 218 1.68 13.51 -9.67
CA ASN A 218 2.97 13.08 -9.12
C ASN A 218 4.11 13.37 -10.10
N GLY A 219 3.95 13.06 -11.39
CA GLY A 219 4.95 13.32 -12.42
C GLY A 219 5.29 14.82 -12.59
N ILE A 220 4.35 15.71 -12.29
CA ILE A 220 4.57 17.16 -12.30
C ILE A 220 5.14 17.63 -10.96
N LYS A 221 4.53 17.26 -9.86
CA LYS A 221 4.91 17.68 -8.51
C LYS A 221 6.34 17.27 -8.14
N HIS A 222 6.76 16.11 -8.58
CA HIS A 222 8.08 15.54 -8.33
C HIS A 222 9.02 15.71 -9.54
N ASN A 223 8.96 16.88 -10.17
CA ASN A 223 9.77 17.22 -11.33
C ASN A 223 10.51 18.53 -11.09
N GLU A 224 11.83 18.49 -11.20
CA GLU A 224 12.72 19.65 -11.03
C GLU A 224 13.22 20.19 -12.39
N SER A 225 12.77 19.62 -13.51
CA SER A 225 13.16 20.10 -14.83
C SER A 225 12.49 21.43 -15.14
N ALA A 226 13.15 22.26 -15.97
CA ALA A 226 12.60 23.54 -16.43
C ALA A 226 11.24 23.38 -17.14
N GLN A 227 11.02 22.23 -17.76
CA GLN A 227 9.75 21.83 -18.37
C GLN A 227 9.44 20.38 -18.03
N PRO A 228 8.46 20.11 -17.16
CA PRO A 228 7.96 18.76 -16.93
C PRO A 228 7.38 18.16 -18.22
N VAL A 229 7.82 16.97 -18.58
CA VAL A 229 7.33 16.23 -19.75
C VAL A 229 6.78 14.90 -19.27
N ILE A 230 5.53 14.60 -19.66
CA ILE A 230 4.89 13.33 -19.38
C ILE A 230 4.50 12.69 -20.71
N LYS A 231 4.94 11.46 -20.94
CA LYS A 231 4.57 10.67 -22.10
C LYS A 231 3.58 9.61 -21.67
N ILE A 232 2.46 9.55 -22.36
CA ILE A 232 1.41 8.54 -22.15
C ILE A 232 1.38 7.68 -23.40
N SER A 233 1.57 6.38 -23.26
CA SER A 233 1.53 5.43 -24.37
C SER A 233 0.60 4.26 -24.08
N LEU A 234 -0.13 3.83 -25.11
CA LEU A 234 -0.99 2.67 -25.04
C LEU A 234 -0.43 1.55 -25.91
N SER A 235 -0.46 0.36 -25.37
CA SER A 235 -0.09 -0.87 -26.11
C SER A 235 -1.07 -1.98 -25.76
N GLN A 236 -1.20 -2.95 -26.68
CA GLN A 236 -2.12 -4.07 -26.51
C GLN A 236 -1.41 -5.37 -26.80
N ALA A 237 -1.60 -6.34 -25.93
CA ALA A 237 -1.26 -7.73 -26.10
C ALA A 237 -2.54 -8.57 -26.25
N GLU A 238 -2.38 -9.88 -26.46
CA GLU A 238 -3.52 -10.79 -26.67
C GLU A 238 -4.58 -10.70 -25.55
N LYS A 239 -4.16 -10.67 -24.29
CA LYS A 239 -5.06 -10.73 -23.12
C LYS A 239 -5.13 -9.44 -22.29
N GLN A 240 -4.33 -8.45 -22.62
CA GLN A 240 -4.22 -7.23 -21.81
C GLN A 240 -3.95 -5.98 -22.63
N VAL A 241 -4.45 -4.86 -22.12
CA VAL A 241 -4.11 -3.52 -22.57
C VAL A 241 -3.19 -2.90 -21.53
N SER A 242 -2.14 -2.24 -21.97
CA SER A 242 -1.20 -1.54 -21.08
C SER A 242 -1.21 -0.05 -21.38
N LEU A 243 -1.40 0.74 -20.33
CA LEU A 243 -1.24 2.17 -20.31
C LEU A 243 0.06 2.49 -19.58
N THR A 244 1.02 3.07 -20.27
CA THR A 244 2.32 3.47 -19.71
C THR A 244 2.41 4.97 -19.63
N ILE A 245 2.76 5.48 -18.45
CA ILE A 245 2.96 6.90 -18.15
C ILE A 245 4.41 7.08 -17.70
N GLU A 246 5.19 7.82 -18.49
CA GLU A 246 6.61 8.11 -18.25
C GLU A 246 6.77 9.60 -17.97
N ASP A 247 7.48 9.97 -16.91
CA ASP A 247 7.86 11.36 -16.59
C ASP A 247 9.38 11.55 -16.64
N ASN A 248 9.80 12.79 -16.82
CA ASN A 248 11.20 13.20 -16.75
C ASN A 248 11.57 13.83 -15.39
N GLY A 249 10.89 13.39 -14.32
CA GLY A 249 11.09 13.90 -12.98
C GLY A 249 12.30 13.32 -12.27
N ILE A 250 12.28 13.42 -10.95
CA ILE A 250 13.41 13.01 -10.09
C ILE A 250 13.65 11.51 -10.02
N GLY A 251 12.70 10.69 -10.44
CA GLY A 251 12.79 9.23 -10.33
C GLY A 251 12.96 8.71 -8.90
N PHE A 252 13.32 7.44 -8.78
CA PHE A 252 13.52 6.77 -7.49
C PHE A 252 14.49 5.58 -7.62
N GLU A 253 15.05 5.15 -6.48
CA GLU A 253 15.97 4.01 -6.43
C GLU A 253 15.25 2.67 -6.63
N LYS A 254 15.93 1.68 -7.22
CA LYS A 254 15.39 0.33 -7.41
C LYS A 254 14.88 -0.33 -6.12
N ALA A 255 15.52 -0.05 -4.98
CA ALA A 255 15.11 -0.55 -3.67
C ALA A 255 13.75 -0.01 -3.20
N GLN A 256 13.27 1.08 -3.79
CA GLN A 256 12.02 1.76 -3.43
C GLN A 256 10.82 1.28 -4.26
N VAL A 257 11.02 0.64 -5.42
CA VAL A 257 9.98 0.20 -6.36
C VAL A 257 8.81 -0.51 -5.67
N LYS A 258 9.09 -1.44 -4.74
CA LYS A 258 8.03 -2.16 -3.99
C LYS A 258 7.46 -1.36 -2.83
N LYS A 259 8.13 -0.28 -2.42
CA LYS A 259 7.75 0.52 -1.26
C LYS A 259 6.86 1.70 -1.63
N ILE A 260 7.03 2.29 -2.81
CA ILE A 260 6.28 3.48 -3.26
C ILE A 260 4.75 3.26 -3.32
N PHE A 261 4.30 2.01 -3.46
CA PHE A 261 2.89 1.62 -3.42
C PHE A 261 2.38 1.26 -2.01
N LYS A 262 3.24 1.35 -0.96
CA LYS A 262 2.78 1.11 0.40
C LYS A 262 2.05 2.33 0.93
N LYS A 263 0.97 2.08 1.66
CA LYS A 263 0.19 3.11 2.35
C LYS A 263 1.10 3.97 3.22
N PHE A 264 1.03 5.31 3.05
CA PHE A 264 1.80 6.30 3.80
C PHE A 264 3.32 6.28 3.56
N PHE A 265 3.77 5.63 2.49
CA PHE A 265 5.18 5.64 2.15
C PHE A 265 5.53 6.93 1.42
N GLN A 266 6.59 7.57 1.88
CA GLN A 266 7.23 8.71 1.24
C GLN A 266 8.71 8.42 1.14
N ILE A 267 9.36 8.98 0.12
CA ILE A 267 10.80 8.91 -0.03
C ILE A 267 11.37 10.04 0.84
N ASP A 268 12.03 9.65 1.96
CA ASP A 268 12.68 10.63 2.85
C ASP A 268 13.86 11.28 2.12
N ARG A 269 13.79 12.59 1.90
CA ARG A 269 14.89 13.41 1.41
C ARG A 269 15.02 14.64 2.27
N PRO A 270 16.23 14.92 2.83
CA PRO A 270 16.48 16.08 3.70
C PRO A 270 16.16 17.44 3.04
N ASP A 271 16.36 17.54 1.72
CA ASP A 271 16.24 18.78 0.95
C ASP A 271 14.81 19.08 0.48
N TRP A 272 13.83 18.21 0.80
CA TRP A 272 12.46 18.29 0.28
C TRP A 272 11.44 18.82 1.29
N SER A 273 11.74 19.95 1.90
CA SER A 273 10.83 20.63 2.84
C SER A 273 9.52 21.14 2.23
N HIS A 274 9.42 21.18 0.88
CA HIS A 274 8.30 21.82 0.16
C HIS A 274 7.40 20.88 -0.65
N ALA A 275 7.80 19.62 -0.85
CA ALA A 275 7.03 18.67 -1.66
C ALA A 275 6.24 17.68 -0.79
N GLY A 276 5.65 18.15 0.30
CA GLY A 276 4.81 17.36 1.18
C GLY A 276 3.70 16.63 0.42
N GLY A 277 3.38 15.42 0.82
CA GLY A 277 2.28 14.64 0.28
C GLY A 277 1.82 13.61 1.30
N THR A 278 0.59 13.12 1.21
CA THR A 278 0.02 12.16 2.17
C THR A 278 0.64 10.75 2.08
N GLY A 279 1.38 10.44 1.02
CA GLY A 279 1.84 9.09 0.71
C GLY A 279 0.70 8.12 0.40
N LEU A 280 -0.46 8.64 0.01
CA LEU A 280 -1.66 7.87 -0.33
C LEU A 280 -1.86 7.71 -1.83
N GLY A 281 -1.35 8.63 -2.66
CA GLY A 281 -1.64 8.67 -4.09
C GLY A 281 -1.30 7.37 -4.81
N LEU A 282 -0.05 6.92 -4.76
CA LEU A 282 0.37 5.67 -5.41
C LEU A 282 -0.23 4.41 -4.76
N TYR A 283 -0.54 4.45 -3.47
CA TYR A 283 -1.29 3.36 -2.83
C TYR A 283 -2.71 3.26 -3.43
N MET A 284 -3.43 4.39 -3.58
CA MET A 284 -4.74 4.43 -4.23
C MET A 284 -4.66 3.92 -5.67
N VAL A 285 -3.67 4.37 -6.43
CA VAL A 285 -3.39 3.88 -7.78
C VAL A 285 -3.30 2.35 -7.82
N GLN A 286 -2.58 1.73 -6.87
CA GLN A 286 -2.47 0.27 -6.81
C GLN A 286 -3.80 -0.39 -6.44
N GLN A 287 -4.59 0.18 -5.51
CA GLN A 287 -5.89 -0.39 -5.15
C GLN A 287 -6.88 -0.27 -6.31
N ILE A 288 -6.90 0.88 -7.01
CA ILE A 288 -7.75 1.08 -8.18
C ILE A 288 -7.38 0.10 -9.30
N ALA A 289 -6.09 -0.08 -9.60
CA ALA A 289 -5.66 -1.08 -10.58
C ALA A 289 -6.17 -2.49 -10.23
N ARG A 290 -6.11 -2.89 -8.95
CA ARG A 290 -6.64 -4.18 -8.47
C ARG A 290 -8.15 -4.30 -8.60
N LEU A 291 -8.91 -3.23 -8.33
CA LEU A 291 -10.36 -3.20 -8.51
C LEU A 291 -10.74 -3.42 -9.98
N HIS A 292 -9.94 -2.90 -10.90
CA HIS A 292 -10.06 -3.14 -12.34
C HIS A 292 -9.51 -4.51 -12.79
N LYS A 293 -9.23 -5.45 -11.85
CA LYS A 293 -8.62 -6.75 -12.12
C LYS A 293 -7.30 -6.67 -12.87
N GLY A 294 -6.65 -5.51 -12.76
CA GLY A 294 -5.38 -5.18 -13.39
C GLY A 294 -4.22 -5.15 -12.39
N LYS A 295 -3.09 -4.68 -12.87
CA LYS A 295 -1.85 -4.54 -12.11
C LYS A 295 -1.17 -3.21 -12.48
N VAL A 296 -0.51 -2.59 -11.50
CA VAL A 296 0.41 -1.48 -11.73
C VAL A 296 1.83 -1.91 -11.39
N THR A 297 2.76 -1.52 -12.23
CA THR A 297 4.20 -1.61 -12.00
C THR A 297 4.84 -0.25 -12.17
N ALA A 298 5.98 -0.06 -11.53
CA ALA A 298 6.75 1.16 -11.67
C ALA A 298 8.21 0.82 -11.91
N THR A 299 8.87 1.56 -12.77
CA THR A 299 10.29 1.48 -13.03
C THR A 299 10.92 2.87 -13.01
N SER A 300 12.19 2.94 -12.66
CA SER A 300 13.01 4.15 -12.77
C SER A 300 14.46 3.71 -12.99
N ALA A 301 15.16 4.41 -13.86
CA ALA A 301 16.58 4.17 -14.09
C ALA A 301 17.45 4.67 -12.93
N GLY A 302 16.88 5.46 -12.02
CA GLY A 302 17.54 6.03 -10.86
C GLY A 302 17.15 7.48 -10.62
N LEU A 303 17.84 8.12 -9.67
CA LEU A 303 17.59 9.49 -9.32
C LEU A 303 17.95 10.43 -10.50
N GLY A 304 17.06 11.41 -10.78
CA GLY A 304 17.19 12.33 -11.90
C GLY A 304 16.84 11.74 -13.27
N GLN A 305 16.39 10.49 -13.33
CA GLN A 305 16.10 9.77 -14.59
C GLN A 305 14.60 9.55 -14.85
N GLY A 306 13.73 10.24 -14.10
CA GLY A 306 12.30 10.10 -14.22
C GLY A 306 11.76 8.75 -13.72
N ALA A 307 10.47 8.57 -13.89
CA ALA A 307 9.77 7.35 -13.53
C ALA A 307 8.81 6.90 -14.64
N GLU A 308 8.59 5.60 -14.72
CA GLU A 308 7.62 4.98 -15.61
C GLU A 308 6.63 4.16 -14.78
N PHE A 309 5.35 4.38 -15.01
CA PHE A 309 4.25 3.64 -14.41
C PHE A 309 3.46 2.93 -15.49
N THR A 310 3.40 1.61 -15.42
CA THR A 310 2.65 0.78 -16.39
C THR A 310 1.44 0.14 -15.72
N PHE A 311 0.25 0.42 -16.27
CA PHE A 311 -1.03 -0.18 -15.89
C PHE A 311 -1.40 -1.24 -16.90
N SER A 312 -1.52 -2.49 -16.46
CA SER A 312 -1.98 -3.60 -17.28
C SER A 312 -3.41 -3.97 -16.87
N LEU A 313 -4.35 -3.82 -17.78
CA LEU A 313 -5.77 -4.09 -17.59
C LEU A 313 -6.20 -5.27 -18.49
N PRO A 314 -7.16 -6.11 -18.06
CA PRO A 314 -7.69 -7.17 -18.91
C PRO A 314 -8.33 -6.59 -20.17
N ARG A 315 -7.91 -7.08 -21.32
CA ARG A 315 -8.51 -6.72 -22.61
C ARG A 315 -9.93 -7.27 -22.69
N LYS A 316 -10.82 -6.50 -23.32
CA LYS A 316 -12.16 -6.92 -23.68
C LYS A 316 -12.30 -7.03 -25.19
N GLU A 317 -13.05 -8.03 -25.64
CA GLU A 317 -13.31 -8.23 -27.07
C GLU A 317 -14.57 -7.47 -27.50
N PRO A 318 -14.63 -6.99 -28.75
CA PRO A 318 -15.80 -6.26 -29.29
C PRO A 318 -17.12 -7.03 -29.16
N ALA A 319 -17.11 -8.34 -29.34
CA ALA A 319 -18.31 -9.19 -29.20
C ALA A 319 -18.91 -9.17 -27.77
N MET A 320 -18.12 -8.87 -26.75
CA MET A 320 -18.61 -8.72 -25.37
C MET A 320 -19.35 -7.39 -25.18
N ILE A 321 -19.05 -6.38 -25.99
CA ILE A 321 -19.70 -5.05 -25.90
C ILE A 321 -21.15 -5.15 -26.36
N GLU A 322 -21.39 -5.85 -27.48
CA GLU A 322 -22.73 -6.04 -28.02
C GLU A 322 -23.61 -6.84 -27.05
N ALA A 323 -23.07 -7.85 -26.38
CA ALA A 323 -23.78 -8.65 -25.39
C ALA A 323 -24.13 -7.84 -24.13
N GLU A 324 -23.22 -6.99 -23.64
CA GLU A 324 -23.43 -6.17 -22.43
C GLU A 324 -24.42 -5.02 -22.70
N GLN A 325 -24.35 -4.40 -23.87
CA GLN A 325 -25.32 -3.39 -24.30
C GLN A 325 -26.71 -3.96 -24.54
N ALA A 326 -26.83 -5.19 -25.04
CA ALA A 326 -28.11 -5.88 -25.20
C ALA A 326 -28.72 -6.25 -23.84
N SER A 327 -27.94 -6.70 -22.85
CA SER A 327 -28.46 -7.01 -21.52
C SER A 327 -28.90 -5.78 -20.73
N THR A 328 -28.19 -4.66 -20.84
CA THR A 328 -28.56 -3.39 -20.18
C THR A 328 -29.85 -2.77 -20.78
N LYS A 329 -30.08 -2.98 -22.07
CA LYS A 329 -31.35 -2.56 -22.71
C LYS A 329 -32.56 -3.39 -22.25
N LEU A 330 -32.36 -4.66 -21.89
CA LEU A 330 -33.42 -5.54 -21.40
C LEU A 330 -33.81 -5.25 -19.95
N GLU A 331 -32.86 -4.85 -19.11
CA GLU A 331 -33.13 -4.47 -17.70
C GLU A 331 -33.78 -3.07 -17.54
N GLY A 332 -33.63 -2.19 -18.53
CA GLY A 332 -34.27 -0.87 -18.54
C GLY A 332 -35.75 -0.86 -18.95
N TYR A 333 -36.34 -2.01 -19.33
CA TYR A 333 -37.72 -2.17 -19.71
C TYR A 333 -38.55 -3.04 -18.74
N SER A 334 -37.98 -3.44 -17.62
CA SER A 334 -38.68 -4.10 -16.52
C SER A 334 -38.80 -3.14 -15.33
#